data_bd720652d6e93a6468e3e5798225447d
#
_entry.id   bd720652d6e93a6468e3e5798225447d
#
_cell.length_a   1.000
_cell.length_b   1.000
_cell.length_c   1.000
_cell.angle_alpha   90.00
_cell.angle_beta   90.00
_cell.angle_gamma   90.00
#
_symmetry.space_group_name_H-M   'P 1'
#
loop_
_entity.id
_entity.type
_entity.pdbx_description
1 polymer ?
#
loop_
_entity_poly.entity_id
_entity_poly.type
_entity_poly.pdbx_seq_one_letter_code
_entity_poly.pdbx_strand_id
1 'polypeptide(L)'
;MIAIFPYEADSRPLANMVRAAVATAREAISRVDRHNQNFKGTDRPATRFGISMHIGSLMYGNIGIDRRLDFSVTGPAANEVVRLEGLCKGLKTPVIVSSNFKENYAGELIALGNHPAAGVEGGFTAFALPEFTPEPEQAP
;
A
#
# COMPACT_ATOMS: atom_id res chain seq x y z
N MET A 1 -2.08 -10.00 -0.40
CA MET A 1 -3.51 -9.60 -0.61
C MET A 1 -3.54 -8.31 -1.39
N ILE A 2 -4.47 -8.15 -2.34
CA ILE A 2 -4.68 -6.90 -3.08
C ILE A 2 -6.11 -6.43 -2.79
N ALA A 3 -6.27 -5.16 -2.45
CA ALA A 3 -7.55 -4.48 -2.35
C ALA A 3 -7.67 -3.47 -3.50
N ILE A 4 -8.82 -3.46 -4.15
CA ILE A 4 -9.09 -2.61 -5.31
C ILE A 4 -10.17 -1.62 -4.94
N PHE A 5 -9.92 -0.34 -5.21
CA PHE A 5 -10.86 0.76 -5.04
C PHE A 5 -11.18 1.35 -6.42
N PRO A 6 -12.13 0.76 -7.16
CA PRO A 6 -12.49 1.27 -8.48
C PRO A 6 -13.06 2.68 -8.37
N TYR A 7 -12.65 3.56 -9.26
CA TYR A 7 -13.19 4.93 -9.31
C TYR A 7 -13.87 5.23 -10.62
N GLU A 8 -14.88 6.08 -10.53
CA GLU A 8 -15.66 6.61 -11.64
C GLU A 8 -15.99 8.07 -11.34
N ALA A 9 -15.92 8.95 -12.34
CA ALA A 9 -16.06 10.39 -12.14
C ALA A 9 -17.33 10.79 -11.41
N ASP A 10 -18.46 10.18 -11.76
CA ASP A 10 -19.79 10.57 -11.27
C ASP A 10 -20.22 9.86 -9.97
N SER A 11 -19.93 8.56 -9.86
CA SER A 11 -20.44 7.73 -8.76
C SER A 11 -19.42 7.46 -7.66
N ARG A 12 -18.15 7.36 -8.02
CA ARG A 12 -17.03 7.05 -7.11
C ARG A 12 -15.81 7.90 -7.48
N PRO A 13 -15.83 9.21 -7.16
CA PRO A 13 -14.72 10.10 -7.49
C PRO A 13 -13.39 9.60 -6.96
N LEU A 14 -12.33 9.79 -7.73
CA LEU A 14 -10.97 9.34 -7.37
C LEU A 14 -10.55 9.85 -5.98
N ALA A 15 -10.80 11.12 -5.67
CA ALA A 15 -10.47 11.69 -4.37
C ALA A 15 -11.12 10.95 -3.19
N ASN A 16 -12.35 10.47 -3.36
CA ASN A 16 -13.05 9.68 -2.34
C ASN A 16 -12.43 8.29 -2.20
N MET A 17 -12.05 7.66 -3.31
CA MET A 17 -11.41 6.34 -3.30
C MET A 17 -10.01 6.39 -2.70
N VAL A 18 -9.25 7.43 -2.97
CA VAL A 18 -7.94 7.67 -2.36
C VAL A 18 -8.07 7.82 -0.84
N ARG A 19 -9.02 8.61 -0.37
CA ARG A 19 -9.29 8.75 1.08
C ARG A 19 -9.73 7.43 1.72
N ALA A 20 -10.57 6.67 1.03
CA ALA A 20 -11.01 5.35 1.50
C ALA A 20 -9.84 4.36 1.62
N ALA A 21 -8.92 4.36 0.65
CA ALA A 21 -7.72 3.54 0.69
C ALA A 21 -6.82 3.89 1.89
N VAL A 22 -6.59 5.18 2.14
CA VAL A 22 -5.81 5.65 3.30
C VAL A 22 -6.48 5.26 4.62
N ALA A 23 -7.79 5.46 4.74
CA ALA A 23 -8.54 5.05 5.93
C ALA A 23 -8.47 3.54 6.17
N THR A 24 -8.55 2.75 5.12
CA THR A 24 -8.41 1.29 5.18
C THR A 24 -7.01 0.88 5.64
N ALA A 25 -5.96 1.52 5.13
CA ALA A 25 -4.59 1.26 5.56
C ALA A 25 -4.39 1.58 7.05
N ARG A 26 -4.87 2.73 7.52
CA ARG A 26 -4.82 3.11 8.93
C ARG A 26 -5.54 2.10 9.83
N GLU A 27 -6.73 1.68 9.43
CA GLU A 27 -7.50 0.69 10.18
C GLU A 27 -6.79 -0.67 10.22
N ALA A 28 -6.21 -1.12 9.12
CA ALA A 28 -5.47 -2.37 9.05
C ALA A 28 -4.26 -2.37 10.00
N ILE A 29 -3.47 -1.30 10.00
CA ILE A 29 -2.33 -1.14 10.91
C ILE A 29 -2.81 -1.14 12.37
N SER A 30 -3.84 -0.37 12.69
CA SER A 30 -4.41 -0.30 14.04
C SER A 30 -4.88 -1.67 14.55
N ARG A 31 -5.52 -2.46 13.69
CA ARG A 31 -5.98 -3.81 14.05
C ARG A 31 -4.83 -4.76 14.33
N VAL A 32 -3.77 -4.71 13.53
CA VAL A 32 -2.59 -5.56 13.75
C VAL A 32 -1.84 -5.13 14.99
N ASP A 33 -1.70 -3.84 15.25
CA ASP A 33 -1.07 -3.35 16.48
C ASP A 33 -1.83 -3.83 17.72
N ARG A 34 -3.15 -3.75 17.70
CA ARG A 34 -4.01 -4.27 18.77
C ARG A 34 -3.86 -5.78 18.95
N HIS A 35 -3.80 -6.53 17.85
CA HIS A 35 -3.55 -7.97 17.88
C HIS A 35 -2.18 -8.26 18.52
N ASN A 36 -1.15 -7.57 18.10
CA ASN A 36 0.21 -7.75 18.64
C ASN A 36 0.27 -7.42 20.15
N GLN A 37 -0.43 -6.39 20.60
CA GLN A 37 -0.51 -6.04 22.01
C GLN A 37 -1.15 -7.14 22.87
N ASN A 38 -2.18 -7.82 22.35
CA ASN A 38 -2.86 -8.91 23.04
C ASN A 38 -1.95 -10.13 23.28
N PHE A 39 -0.90 -10.28 22.48
CA PHE A 39 0.06 -11.39 22.58
C PHE A 39 1.44 -10.95 23.07
N LYS A 40 1.57 -9.72 23.54
CA LYS A 40 2.81 -9.20 24.10
C LYS A 40 3.20 -9.99 25.35
N GLY A 41 4.45 -10.43 25.41
CA GLY A 41 4.95 -11.26 26.52
C GLY A 41 4.67 -12.76 26.39
N THR A 42 4.14 -13.20 25.25
CA THR A 42 3.98 -14.61 24.88
C THR A 42 5.07 -15.04 23.88
N ASP A 43 5.19 -16.33 23.61
CA ASP A 43 6.13 -16.88 22.61
C ASP A 43 5.68 -16.62 21.15
N ARG A 44 4.55 -15.98 20.96
CA ARG A 44 4.06 -15.64 19.61
C ARG A 44 4.82 -14.44 19.04
N PRO A 45 5.39 -14.57 17.83
CA PRO A 45 6.03 -13.45 17.17
C PRO A 45 4.99 -12.39 16.79
N ALA A 46 5.40 -11.12 16.82
CA ALA A 46 4.56 -10.03 16.32
C ALA A 46 4.29 -10.18 14.82
N THR A 47 3.05 -9.98 14.42
CA THR A 47 2.67 -9.92 13.01
C THR A 47 3.15 -8.61 12.41
N ARG A 48 3.82 -8.68 11.27
CA ARG A 48 4.29 -7.51 10.51
C ARG A 48 3.87 -7.66 9.06
N PHE A 49 3.52 -6.55 8.44
CA PHE A 49 3.19 -6.49 7.02
C PHE A 49 3.45 -5.08 6.47
N GLY A 50 3.57 -4.98 5.15
CA GLY A 50 3.65 -3.71 4.45
C GLY A 50 2.37 -3.45 3.67
N ILE A 51 2.03 -2.20 3.49
CA ILE A 51 0.95 -1.73 2.63
C ILE A 51 1.54 -0.75 1.65
N SER A 52 1.25 -0.94 0.37
CA SER A 52 1.53 0.05 -0.65
C SER A 52 0.24 0.49 -1.33
N MET A 53 0.17 1.76 -1.71
CA MET A 53 -0.97 2.33 -2.43
C MET A 53 -0.50 2.98 -3.72
N HIS A 54 -1.18 2.65 -4.80
CA HIS A 54 -0.86 3.11 -6.14
C HIS A 54 -2.13 3.32 -6.95
N ILE A 55 -2.08 4.23 -7.89
CA ILE A 55 -3.16 4.47 -8.85
C ILE A 55 -2.66 4.10 -10.23
N GLY A 56 -3.42 3.29 -10.94
CA GLY A 56 -3.08 2.89 -12.29
C GLY A 56 -4.15 1.98 -12.88
N SER A 57 -3.90 1.53 -14.10
CA SER A 57 -4.82 0.64 -14.79
C SER A 57 -4.54 -0.81 -14.47
N LEU A 58 -5.61 -1.55 -14.20
CA LEU A 58 -5.57 -3.00 -14.03
C LEU A 58 -6.85 -3.64 -14.55
N MET A 59 -6.77 -4.92 -14.80
CA MET A 59 -7.92 -5.76 -15.11
C MET A 59 -8.14 -6.75 -13.99
N TYR A 60 -9.39 -6.93 -13.59
CA TYR A 60 -9.77 -7.90 -12.58
C TYR A 60 -11.09 -8.57 -12.93
N GLY A 61 -11.25 -9.80 -12.51
CA GLY A 61 -12.45 -10.58 -12.76
C GLY A 61 -12.23 -12.06 -12.54
N ASN A 62 -13.28 -12.83 -12.79
CA ASN A 62 -13.21 -14.27 -12.75
C ASN A 62 -12.63 -14.82 -14.05
N ILE A 63 -11.58 -15.62 -13.94
CA ILE A 63 -10.95 -16.34 -15.06
C ILE A 63 -11.09 -17.85 -14.78
N GLY A 64 -11.60 -18.61 -15.75
CA GLY A 64 -11.70 -20.06 -15.62
C GLY A 64 -12.82 -20.66 -16.44
N ILE A 65 -13.01 -21.96 -16.29
CA ILE A 65 -14.10 -22.75 -16.85
C ILE A 65 -15.17 -23.00 -15.80
N ASP A 66 -16.37 -23.36 -16.22
CA ASP A 66 -17.60 -23.46 -15.39
C ASP A 66 -17.49 -24.18 -14.03
N ARG A 67 -16.43 -24.95 -13.81
CA ARG A 67 -16.20 -25.70 -12.56
C ARG A 67 -15.10 -25.11 -11.67
N ARG A 68 -14.36 -24.12 -12.14
CA ARG A 68 -13.28 -23.44 -11.40
C ARG A 68 -13.17 -22.00 -11.88
N LEU A 69 -13.77 -21.11 -11.12
CA LEU A 69 -13.63 -19.68 -11.31
C LEU A 69 -12.61 -19.16 -10.30
N ASP A 70 -11.47 -18.69 -10.79
CA ASP A 70 -10.47 -17.99 -9.99
C ASP A 70 -10.56 -16.50 -10.24
N PHE A 71 -10.66 -15.71 -9.20
CA PHE A 71 -10.56 -14.26 -9.30
C PHE A 71 -9.12 -13.87 -9.59
N SER A 72 -8.91 -13.18 -10.69
CA SER A 72 -7.58 -12.78 -11.13
C SER A 72 -7.46 -11.26 -11.26
N VAL A 73 -6.29 -10.77 -10.92
CA VAL A 73 -5.91 -9.36 -11.07
C VAL A 73 -4.65 -9.31 -11.93
N THR A 74 -4.69 -8.53 -13.01
CA THR A 74 -3.57 -8.38 -13.93
C THR A 74 -3.46 -6.94 -14.42
N GLY A 75 -2.28 -6.56 -14.85
CA GLY A 75 -1.99 -5.24 -15.42
C GLY A 75 -0.82 -4.53 -14.76
N PRO A 76 -0.37 -3.40 -15.35
CA PRO A 76 0.79 -2.66 -14.85
C PRO A 76 0.67 -2.24 -13.38
N ALA A 77 -0.48 -1.69 -12.99
CA ALA A 77 -0.68 -1.21 -11.62
C ALA A 77 -0.57 -2.33 -10.57
N ALA A 78 -1.01 -3.54 -10.88
CA ALA A 78 -0.89 -4.68 -9.97
C ALA A 78 0.58 -5.05 -9.73
N ASN A 79 1.40 -5.04 -10.77
CA ASN A 79 2.84 -5.32 -10.67
C ASN A 79 3.59 -4.19 -9.96
N GLU A 80 3.25 -2.95 -10.24
CA GLU A 80 3.88 -1.77 -9.64
C GLU A 80 3.59 -1.69 -8.13
N VAL A 81 2.36 -1.92 -7.70
CA VAL A 81 2.00 -1.87 -6.28
C VAL A 81 2.71 -2.95 -5.47
N VAL A 82 2.89 -4.14 -6.02
CA VAL A 82 3.64 -5.23 -5.33
C VAL A 82 5.12 -4.87 -5.19
N ARG A 83 5.72 -4.28 -6.22
CA ARG A 83 7.12 -3.85 -6.17
C ARG A 83 7.32 -2.69 -5.19
N LEU A 84 6.38 -1.76 -5.16
CA LEU A 84 6.38 -0.65 -4.21
C LEU A 84 6.30 -1.16 -2.76
N GLU A 85 5.45 -2.17 -2.50
CA GLU A 85 5.34 -2.80 -1.19
C GLU A 85 6.67 -3.40 -0.72
N GLY A 86 7.44 -3.97 -1.62
CA GLY A 86 8.78 -4.52 -1.31
C GLY A 86 9.75 -3.51 -0.69
N LEU A 87 9.52 -2.21 -0.84
CA LEU A 87 10.33 -1.16 -0.23
C LEU A 87 10.00 -0.92 1.25
N CYS A 88 8.84 -1.36 1.74
CA CYS A 88 8.38 -1.09 3.10
C CYS A 88 9.38 -1.54 4.17
N LYS A 89 9.95 -2.73 3.99
CA LYS A 89 10.92 -3.28 4.94
C LYS A 89 12.21 -2.47 5.00
N GLY A 90 12.77 -2.13 3.84
CA GLY A 90 14.01 -1.37 3.74
C GLY A 90 13.87 0.06 4.25
N LEU A 91 12.72 0.67 4.02
CA LEU A 91 12.40 2.03 4.46
C LEU A 91 11.82 2.10 5.88
N LYS A 92 11.67 0.95 6.54
CA LYS A 92 11.16 0.84 7.92
C LYS A 92 9.82 1.57 8.14
N THR A 93 8.96 1.56 7.12
CA THR A 93 7.60 2.11 7.22
C THR A 93 6.58 1.07 6.79
N PRO A 94 5.47 0.91 7.51
CA PRO A 94 4.44 -0.06 7.14
C PRO A 94 3.57 0.40 5.98
N VAL A 95 3.61 1.68 5.59
CA VAL A 95 2.75 2.21 4.54
C VAL A 95 3.55 3.11 3.60
N ILE A 96 3.54 2.76 2.32
CA ILE A 96 4.18 3.53 1.25
C ILE A 96 3.15 3.86 0.16
N VAL A 97 3.24 5.06 -0.39
CA VAL A 97 2.43 5.47 -1.53
C VAL A 97 3.31 5.92 -2.69
N SER A 98 2.80 5.74 -3.91
CA SER A 98 3.46 6.18 -5.13
C SER A 98 3.26 7.67 -5.42
N SER A 99 4.00 8.21 -6.39
CA SER A 99 3.81 9.57 -6.90
C SER A 99 2.40 9.80 -7.45
N ASN A 100 1.87 8.85 -8.23
CA ASN A 100 0.51 8.95 -8.78
C ASN A 100 -0.53 9.04 -7.67
N PHE A 101 -0.33 8.31 -6.60
CA PHE A 101 -1.21 8.37 -5.43
C PHE A 101 -1.09 9.72 -4.73
N LYS A 102 0.13 10.20 -4.51
CA LYS A 102 0.39 11.51 -3.89
C LYS A 102 -0.30 12.65 -4.63
N GLU A 103 -0.25 12.66 -5.95
CA GLU A 103 -0.86 13.71 -6.79
C GLU A 103 -2.38 13.81 -6.61
N ASN A 104 -3.01 12.74 -6.15
CA ASN A 104 -4.46 12.64 -5.96
C ASN A 104 -4.88 12.58 -4.48
N TYR A 105 -3.95 12.75 -3.57
CA TYR A 105 -4.21 12.76 -2.13
C TYR A 105 -3.99 14.16 -1.55
N ALA A 106 -5.03 14.71 -0.92
CA ALA A 106 -5.00 16.06 -0.36
C ALA A 106 -4.30 16.15 1.00
N GLY A 107 -4.06 15.02 1.68
CA GLY A 107 -3.41 14.98 2.97
C GLY A 107 -1.89 15.14 2.89
N GLU A 108 -1.27 15.31 4.05
CA GLU A 108 0.17 15.40 4.18
C GLU A 108 0.85 14.05 3.93
N LEU A 109 1.97 14.07 3.20
CA LEU A 109 2.83 12.92 2.97
C LEU A 109 4.30 13.33 3.14
N ILE A 110 5.10 12.42 3.63
CA ILE A 110 6.55 12.60 3.82
C ILE A 110 7.27 11.92 2.66
N ALA A 111 8.13 12.66 1.97
CA ALA A 111 8.94 12.13 0.89
C ALA A 111 10.03 11.18 1.42
N LEU A 112 10.11 9.98 0.85
CA LEU A 112 11.11 8.96 1.17
C LEU A 112 12.21 8.84 0.09
N GLY A 113 12.16 9.67 -0.94
CA GLY A 113 13.10 9.67 -2.05
C GLY A 113 12.75 8.68 -3.17
N ASN A 114 13.67 8.60 -4.14
CA ASN A 114 13.53 7.66 -5.26
C ASN A 114 14.31 6.37 -4.97
N HIS A 115 13.67 5.24 -5.22
CA HIS A 115 14.23 3.91 -4.95
C HIS A 115 14.19 3.04 -6.21
N PRO A 116 15.32 2.40 -6.56
CA PRO A 116 15.34 1.49 -7.69
C PRO A 116 14.42 0.29 -7.44
N ALA A 117 13.73 -0.14 -8.49
CA ALA A 117 12.90 -1.32 -8.48
C ALA A 117 13.15 -2.15 -9.74
N ALA A 118 13.31 -3.45 -9.60
CA ALA A 118 13.58 -4.35 -10.72
C ALA A 118 12.47 -4.26 -11.78
N GLY A 119 12.85 -3.99 -13.03
CA GLY A 119 11.93 -3.88 -14.16
C GLY A 119 11.11 -2.59 -14.21
N VAL A 120 11.45 -1.59 -13.40
CA VAL A 120 10.87 -0.25 -13.45
C VAL A 120 11.98 0.74 -13.77
N GLU A 121 11.93 1.29 -14.97
CA GLU A 121 12.88 2.32 -15.40
C GLU A 121 12.69 3.57 -14.54
N GLY A 122 13.81 4.09 -13.98
CA GLY A 122 13.78 5.25 -13.08
C GLY A 122 13.34 4.95 -11.63
N GLY A 123 12.95 3.72 -11.31
CA GLY A 123 12.52 3.34 -9.97
C GLY A 123 11.19 3.96 -9.53
N PHE A 124 10.94 3.98 -8.22
CA PHE A 124 9.78 4.62 -7.62
C PHE A 124 10.18 5.77 -6.72
N THR A 125 9.51 6.91 -6.86
CA THR A 125 9.50 7.93 -5.82
C THR A 125 8.43 7.56 -4.80
N ALA A 126 8.88 7.31 -3.57
CA ALA A 126 8.04 6.80 -2.49
C ALA A 126 7.71 7.89 -1.47
N PHE A 127 6.53 7.79 -0.89
CA PHE A 127 6.05 8.68 0.18
C PHE A 127 5.45 7.85 1.30
N ALA A 128 5.47 8.38 2.52
CA ALA A 128 4.84 7.76 3.69
C ALA A 128 3.79 8.67 4.30
N LEU A 129 2.84 8.07 5.01
CA LEU A 129 1.96 8.81 5.90
C LEU A 129 2.77 9.30 7.12
N PRO A 130 2.58 10.55 7.59
CA PRO A 130 3.41 11.12 8.66
C PRO A 130 3.46 10.26 9.92
N GLU A 131 2.34 9.70 10.33
CA GLU A 131 2.22 8.87 11.54
C GLU A 131 2.97 7.53 11.46
N PHE A 132 3.35 7.09 10.26
CA PHE A 132 4.06 5.83 10.03
C PHE A 132 5.50 6.04 9.56
N THR A 133 5.96 7.28 9.51
CA THR A 133 7.34 7.58 9.16
C THR A 133 8.24 7.20 10.34
N PRO A 134 9.33 6.46 10.11
CA PRO A 134 10.26 6.16 11.19
C PRO A 134 10.82 7.46 11.74
N GLU A 135 10.97 7.53 13.08
CA GLU A 135 11.69 8.63 13.68
C GLU A 135 13.10 8.70 13.08
N PRO A 136 13.60 9.89 12.76
CA PRO A 136 14.98 10.03 12.31
C PRO A 136 15.88 9.40 13.37
N GLU A 137 16.70 8.45 12.94
CA GLU A 137 17.69 7.82 13.81
C GLU A 137 18.49 8.94 14.46
N GLN A 138 18.31 9.13 15.76
CA GLN A 138 19.09 10.13 16.49
C GLN A 138 20.54 9.69 16.33
N ALA A 139 21.32 10.50 15.61
CA ALA A 139 22.75 10.29 15.49
C ALA A 139 23.37 10.27 16.90
N PRO A 140 24.28 9.30 17.16
CA PRO A 140 24.95 9.23 18.44
C PRO A 140 25.79 10.47 18.76
#